data_86df5fe85e3b036679f34769dc67e94b
#
_entry.id   86df5fe85e3b036679f34769dc67e94b
#
_cell.length_a   1.000
_cell.length_b   1.000
_cell.length_c   1.000
_cell.angle_alpha   90.00
_cell.angle_beta   90.00
_cell.angle_gamma   90.00
#
_symmetry.space_group_name_H-M   'P 1'
#
loop_
_entity.id
_entity.type
_entity.pdbx_description
1 polymer ?
#
loop_
_entity_poly.entity_id
_entity_poly.type
_entity_poly.pdbx_seq_one_letter_code
_entity_poly.pdbx_strand_id
1 'polypeptide(L)'
;DGLWMQAGCYTANAMQLEAGKTPDEILPCAGEGSNGGRIQMLPADTEVEGAASPYAPLGAPRISYASPPYSGALALKLAVQALEGKEVPKLTVLPLPIVTNETVKLCQEGTWAEMKAGCNVFQPSLVSNPGWFASIFSEETPEVGFNAALVGQPEM
;
A
#
# COMPACT_ATOMS: atom_id res chain seq x y z
N ASP A 1 2.53 -18.78 16.04
CA ASP A 1 3.71 -17.97 15.70
C ASP A 1 3.41 -17.16 14.46
N GLY A 2 4.25 -16.15 14.15
CA GLY A 2 4.03 -15.22 13.06
C GLY A 2 5.36 -14.61 12.58
N LEU A 3 5.28 -13.85 11.51
CA LEU A 3 6.43 -13.15 10.91
C LEU A 3 6.31 -11.65 11.22
N TRP A 4 7.43 -11.03 11.57
CA TRP A 4 7.55 -9.58 11.65
C TRP A 4 8.67 -9.15 10.71
N MET A 5 8.31 -8.40 9.67
CA MET A 5 9.24 -8.06 8.59
C MET A 5 9.10 -6.59 8.22
N GLN A 6 10.24 -5.95 7.95
CA GLN A 6 10.21 -4.59 7.41
C GLN A 6 9.74 -4.59 5.95
N ALA A 7 10.11 -5.62 5.19
CA ALA A 7 9.70 -5.87 3.82
C ALA A 7 9.71 -7.37 3.51
N GLY A 8 8.95 -7.83 2.50
CA GLY A 8 8.99 -9.20 2.02
C GLY A 8 7.90 -10.13 2.55
N CYS A 9 6.90 -9.64 3.29
CA CYS A 9 5.76 -10.47 3.68
C CYS A 9 5.11 -11.16 2.48
N TYR A 10 4.92 -10.44 1.37
CA TYR A 10 4.34 -11.01 0.14
C TYR A 10 5.22 -12.11 -0.45
N THR A 11 6.54 -11.96 -0.38
CA THR A 11 7.50 -12.97 -0.82
C THR A 11 7.49 -14.18 0.13
N ALA A 12 7.43 -13.95 1.44
CA ALA A 12 7.34 -15.01 2.43
C ALA A 12 6.08 -15.86 2.25
N ASN A 13 4.95 -15.23 1.93
CA ASN A 13 3.71 -15.93 1.59
C ASN A 13 3.88 -16.77 0.31
N ALA A 14 4.47 -16.19 -0.74
CA ALA A 14 4.76 -16.91 -1.99
C ALA A 14 5.61 -18.16 -1.73
N MET A 15 6.69 -18.01 -0.97
CA MET A 15 7.55 -19.15 -0.61
C MET A 15 6.83 -20.23 0.21
N GLN A 16 5.90 -19.85 1.09
CA GLN A 16 5.10 -20.82 1.85
C GLN A 16 4.14 -21.60 0.95
N LEU A 17 3.52 -20.93 -0.03
CA LEU A 17 2.67 -21.58 -1.04
C LEU A 17 3.49 -22.52 -1.94
N GLU A 18 4.66 -22.10 -2.40
CA GLU A 18 5.59 -22.93 -3.19
C GLU A 18 6.08 -24.15 -2.40
N ALA A 19 6.21 -24.03 -1.07
CA ALA A 19 6.51 -25.14 -0.17
C ALA A 19 5.32 -26.08 0.10
N GLY A 20 4.17 -25.83 -0.56
CA GLY A 20 2.98 -26.69 -0.50
C GLY A 20 2.02 -26.37 0.65
N LYS A 21 2.17 -25.24 1.34
CA LYS A 21 1.18 -24.80 2.32
C LYS A 21 -0.10 -24.31 1.64
N THR A 22 -1.21 -24.54 2.28
CA THR A 22 -2.50 -23.94 1.91
C THR A 22 -2.60 -22.51 2.44
N PRO A 23 -3.51 -21.65 1.91
CA PRO A 23 -3.73 -20.31 2.43
C PRO A 23 -3.99 -20.25 3.94
N ASP A 24 -4.69 -21.24 4.49
CA ASP A 24 -5.00 -21.33 5.94
C ASP A 24 -3.78 -21.69 6.80
N GLU A 25 -2.72 -22.23 6.20
CA GLU A 25 -1.48 -22.61 6.87
C GLU A 25 -0.40 -21.53 6.79
N ILE A 26 -0.65 -20.45 6.04
CA ILE A 26 0.29 -19.34 5.92
C ILE A 26 0.45 -18.66 7.29
N LEU A 27 1.69 -18.49 7.72
CA LEU A 27 2.00 -17.75 8.95
C LEU A 27 1.57 -16.28 8.82
N PRO A 28 0.84 -15.73 9.79
CA PRO A 28 0.49 -14.32 9.79
C PRO A 28 1.74 -13.45 9.74
N CYS A 29 1.69 -12.36 8.97
CA CYS A 29 2.80 -11.45 8.81
C CYS A 29 2.42 -10.01 9.18
N ALA A 30 3.22 -9.38 10.05
CA ALA A 30 3.15 -7.96 10.33
C ALA A 30 4.32 -7.24 9.64
N GLY A 31 4.02 -6.28 8.79
CA GLY A 31 5.04 -5.50 8.09
C GLY A 31 4.52 -4.83 6.82
N GLU A 32 5.40 -4.27 6.11
CA GLU A 32 5.37 -3.49 4.87
C GLU A 32 3.99 -3.16 4.25
N GLY A 33 3.93 -2.05 3.50
CA GLY A 33 2.76 -1.59 2.76
C GLY A 33 2.75 -1.98 1.27
N SER A 34 3.37 -3.10 0.89
CA SER A 34 3.45 -3.53 -0.51
C SER A 34 2.08 -3.88 -1.10
N ASN A 35 1.89 -3.52 -2.38
CA ASN A 35 0.65 -3.79 -3.09
C ASN A 35 0.37 -5.29 -3.21
N GLY A 36 1.35 -6.08 -3.60
CA GLY A 36 1.22 -7.54 -3.71
C GLY A 36 0.85 -8.21 -2.39
N GLY A 37 1.43 -7.73 -1.28
CA GLY A 37 1.05 -8.21 0.03
C GLY A 37 -0.38 -7.85 0.43
N ARG A 38 -0.87 -6.68 0.06
CA ARG A 38 -2.27 -6.27 0.30
C ARG A 38 -3.24 -7.01 -0.63
N ILE A 39 -2.84 -7.35 -1.87
CA ILE A 39 -3.65 -8.24 -2.72
C ILE A 39 -3.86 -9.59 -2.03
N GLN A 40 -2.80 -10.18 -1.47
CA GLN A 40 -2.90 -11.45 -0.75
C GLN A 40 -3.80 -11.39 0.51
N MET A 41 -4.06 -10.20 1.07
CA MET A 41 -4.99 -10.02 2.20
C MET A 41 -6.45 -10.04 1.79
N LEU A 42 -6.77 -9.71 0.53
CA LEU A 42 -8.14 -9.72 0.04
C LEU A 42 -8.77 -11.11 0.20
N PRO A 43 -10.08 -11.20 0.46
CA PRO A 43 -10.78 -12.49 0.46
C PRO A 43 -10.49 -13.31 -0.79
N ALA A 44 -10.34 -14.62 -0.65
CA ALA A 44 -9.90 -15.50 -1.73
C ALA A 44 -10.85 -15.52 -2.95
N ASP A 45 -12.09 -15.14 -2.76
CA ASP A 45 -13.13 -15.01 -3.79
C ASP A 45 -13.19 -13.62 -4.45
N THR A 46 -12.29 -12.71 -4.07
CA THR A 46 -12.23 -11.37 -4.68
C THR A 46 -11.69 -11.46 -6.10
N GLU A 47 -12.44 -10.93 -7.06
CA GLU A 47 -11.95 -10.79 -8.43
C GLU A 47 -10.99 -9.59 -8.53
N VAL A 48 -9.76 -9.86 -8.98
CA VAL A 48 -8.71 -8.84 -9.15
C VAL A 48 -8.10 -9.00 -10.53
N GLU A 49 -8.23 -7.96 -11.36
CA GLU A 49 -7.73 -8.00 -12.73
C GLU A 49 -6.19 -8.11 -12.78
N GLY A 50 -5.71 -9.11 -13.53
CA GLY A 50 -4.27 -9.37 -13.68
C GLY A 50 -3.64 -10.09 -12.49
N ALA A 51 -4.40 -10.43 -11.45
CA ALA A 51 -3.86 -11.20 -10.34
C ALA A 51 -3.60 -12.67 -10.76
N ALA A 52 -2.45 -13.18 -10.35
CA ALA A 52 -2.05 -14.55 -10.57
C ALA A 52 -1.25 -15.05 -9.36
N SER A 53 -1.35 -16.37 -9.06
CA SER A 53 -0.53 -16.97 -8.02
C SER A 53 0.97 -16.64 -8.24
N PRO A 54 1.74 -16.31 -7.19
CA PRO A 54 1.35 -16.30 -5.77
C PRO A 54 0.76 -14.96 -5.28
N TYR A 55 0.56 -13.97 -6.15
CA TYR A 55 0.08 -12.62 -5.80
C TYR A 55 -1.41 -12.44 -6.14
N ALA A 56 -2.19 -13.48 -5.90
CA ALA A 56 -3.64 -13.46 -5.97
C ALA A 56 -4.26 -13.23 -4.57
N PRO A 57 -5.56 -12.89 -4.48
CA PRO A 57 -6.30 -12.89 -3.23
C PRO A 57 -6.25 -14.26 -2.55
N LEU A 58 -5.93 -14.28 -1.25
CA LEU A 58 -5.72 -15.50 -0.46
C LEU A 58 -6.46 -15.46 0.88
N GLY A 59 -6.91 -14.28 1.32
CA GLY A 59 -7.32 -14.07 2.71
C GLY A 59 -6.17 -14.19 3.70
N ALA A 60 -4.91 -14.06 3.25
CA ALA A 60 -3.73 -14.24 4.08
C ALA A 60 -3.76 -13.32 5.33
N PRO A 61 -3.59 -13.85 6.55
CA PRO A 61 -3.66 -13.07 7.76
C PRO A 61 -2.47 -12.10 7.86
N ARG A 62 -2.76 -10.79 7.94
CA ARG A 62 -1.71 -9.78 7.91
C ARG A 62 -2.13 -8.47 8.55
N ILE A 63 -1.12 -7.77 9.11
CA ILE A 63 -1.16 -6.35 9.40
C ILE A 63 -0.15 -5.67 8.48
N SER A 64 -0.62 -4.88 7.53
CA SER A 64 0.20 -4.13 6.58
C SER A 64 0.39 -2.71 7.05
N TYR A 65 1.64 -2.29 7.27
CA TYR A 65 2.00 -0.92 7.63
C TYR A 65 3.39 -0.57 7.10
N ALA A 66 3.59 0.69 6.77
CA ALA A 66 4.90 1.21 6.39
C ALA A 66 4.93 2.74 6.54
N SER A 67 6.12 3.31 6.55
CA SER A 67 6.24 4.75 6.33
C SER A 67 5.64 5.10 4.98
N PRO A 68 4.66 6.01 4.92
CA PRO A 68 3.94 6.26 3.69
C PRO A 68 4.83 6.99 2.66
N PRO A 69 4.79 6.62 1.37
CA PRO A 69 5.55 7.28 0.31
C PRO A 69 5.31 8.79 0.23
N TYR A 70 4.10 9.27 0.53
CA TYR A 70 3.78 10.71 0.54
C TYR A 70 4.55 11.52 1.59
N SER A 71 5.25 10.88 2.54
CA SER A 71 6.08 11.58 3.53
C SER A 71 7.16 12.45 2.89
N GLY A 72 7.76 12.00 1.80
CA GLY A 72 8.73 12.76 1.01
C GLY A 72 8.10 13.98 0.33
N ALA A 73 6.92 13.82 -0.25
CA ALA A 73 6.18 14.90 -0.89
C ALA A 73 5.78 15.99 0.13
N LEU A 74 5.29 15.58 1.31
CA LEU A 74 4.95 16.53 2.38
C LEU A 74 6.19 17.26 2.90
N ALA A 75 7.31 16.58 3.08
CA ALA A 75 8.56 17.19 3.49
C ALA A 75 9.04 18.24 2.47
N LEU A 76 8.97 17.95 1.19
CA LEU A 76 9.30 18.90 0.12
C LEU A 76 8.35 20.09 0.13
N LYS A 77 7.05 19.87 0.26
CA LYS A 77 6.04 20.94 0.35
C LYS A 77 6.33 21.89 1.51
N LEU A 78 6.62 21.37 2.69
CA LEU A 78 6.98 22.18 3.86
C LEU A 78 8.31 22.93 3.67
N ALA A 79 9.30 22.31 3.04
CA ALA A 79 10.56 22.99 2.72
C ALA A 79 10.36 24.17 1.77
N VAL A 80 9.54 24.01 0.72
CA VAL A 80 9.19 25.11 -0.19
C VAL A 80 8.47 26.23 0.55
N GLN A 81 7.51 25.92 1.41
CA GLN A 81 6.81 26.92 2.23
C GLN A 81 7.76 27.70 3.13
N ALA A 82 8.73 27.02 3.75
CA ALA A 82 9.76 27.68 4.57
C ALA A 82 10.64 28.62 3.74
N LEU A 83 11.04 28.21 2.52
CA LEU A 83 11.79 29.07 1.60
C LEU A 83 11.01 30.30 1.14
N GLU A 84 9.69 30.17 1.04
CA GLU A 84 8.78 31.29 0.75
C GLU A 84 8.53 32.21 1.97
N GLY A 85 9.16 31.93 3.09
CA GLY A 85 9.01 32.71 4.34
C GLY A 85 7.73 32.42 5.11
N LYS A 86 7.03 31.34 4.80
CA LYS A 86 5.86 30.89 5.56
C LYS A 86 6.29 30.20 6.84
N GLU A 87 5.48 30.33 7.88
CA GLU A 87 5.69 29.57 9.11
C GLU A 87 5.36 28.09 8.87
N VAL A 88 6.31 27.23 9.24
CA VAL A 88 6.14 25.77 9.15
C VAL A 88 6.35 25.13 10.52
N PRO A 89 5.66 24.01 10.84
CA PRO A 89 5.84 23.33 12.11
C PRO A 89 7.26 22.77 12.24
N LYS A 90 7.85 22.86 13.44
CA LYS A 90 9.16 22.27 13.73
C LYS A 90 9.15 20.75 13.74
N LEU A 91 7.97 20.14 13.97
CA LEU A 91 7.74 18.71 14.00
C LEU A 91 6.40 18.43 13.32
N THR A 92 6.44 17.56 12.33
CA THR A 92 5.25 17.03 11.66
C THR A 92 5.15 15.55 11.95
N VAL A 93 4.09 15.13 12.63
CA VAL A 93 3.83 13.72 12.93
C VAL A 93 2.91 13.18 11.86
N LEU A 94 3.38 12.14 11.16
CA LEU A 94 2.57 11.41 10.18
C LEU A 94 2.00 10.15 10.82
N PRO A 95 0.68 9.91 10.69
CA PRO A 95 0.11 8.64 11.09
C PRO A 95 0.65 7.52 10.19
N LEU A 96 0.97 6.37 10.77
CA LEU A 96 1.27 5.18 9.98
C LEU A 96 -0.03 4.63 9.39
N PRO A 97 -0.16 4.49 8.08
CA PRO A 97 -1.32 3.87 7.47
C PRO A 97 -1.29 2.37 7.76
N ILE A 98 -2.19 1.93 8.63
CA ILE A 98 -2.35 0.52 9.01
C ILE A 98 -3.52 -0.06 8.23
N VAL A 99 -3.27 -1.17 7.53
CA VAL A 99 -4.29 -1.93 6.80
C VAL A 99 -4.33 -3.35 7.36
N THR A 100 -5.53 -3.80 7.72
CA THR A 100 -5.82 -5.16 8.20
C THR A 100 -6.69 -5.89 7.18
N ASN A 101 -6.95 -7.18 7.39
CA ASN A 101 -7.88 -7.94 6.55
C ASN A 101 -9.31 -7.36 6.55
N GLU A 102 -9.68 -6.60 7.58
CA GLU A 102 -10.99 -5.93 7.68
C GLU A 102 -11.05 -4.60 6.90
N THR A 103 -9.89 -3.96 6.71
CA THR A 103 -9.78 -2.61 6.13
C THR A 103 -9.11 -2.59 4.75
N VAL A 104 -8.59 -3.74 4.29
CA VAL A 104 -8.07 -3.85 2.93
C VAL A 104 -9.20 -3.66 1.91
N LYS A 105 -9.03 -2.74 0.96
CA LYS A 105 -10.06 -2.38 -0.02
C LYS A 105 -9.43 -2.13 -1.39
N LEU A 106 -9.89 -2.87 -2.39
CA LEU A 106 -9.41 -2.76 -3.77
C LEU A 106 -9.83 -1.42 -4.40
N CYS A 107 -8.87 -0.75 -5.03
CA CYS A 107 -9.10 0.37 -5.94
C CYS A 107 -9.35 -0.19 -7.34
N GLN A 108 -10.37 0.28 -8.01
CA GLN A 108 -10.70 -0.17 -9.37
C GLN A 108 -9.90 0.61 -10.42
N GLU A 109 -9.85 1.92 -10.27
CA GLU A 109 -9.18 2.84 -11.20
C GLU A 109 -7.99 3.56 -10.57
N GLY A 110 -7.84 3.49 -9.24
CA GLY A 110 -6.77 4.17 -8.50
C GLY A 110 -6.94 5.69 -8.46
N THR A 111 -8.15 6.19 -8.62
CA THR A 111 -8.42 7.62 -8.57
C THR A 111 -8.26 8.19 -7.15
N TRP A 112 -7.98 9.48 -7.08
CA TRP A 112 -7.90 10.19 -5.80
C TRP A 112 -9.19 10.07 -4.99
N ALA A 113 -10.34 10.11 -5.66
CA ALA A 113 -11.64 9.95 -5.03
C ALA A 113 -11.83 8.54 -4.42
N GLU A 114 -11.37 7.50 -5.09
CA GLU A 114 -11.40 6.13 -4.55
C GLU A 114 -10.48 5.98 -3.35
N MET A 115 -9.25 6.52 -3.42
CA MET A 115 -8.30 6.48 -2.31
C MET A 115 -8.82 7.26 -1.10
N LYS A 116 -9.43 8.44 -1.32
CA LYS A 116 -10.12 9.21 -0.28
C LYS A 116 -11.29 8.44 0.32
N ALA A 117 -11.99 7.64 -0.46
CA ALA A 117 -13.05 6.74 -0.01
C ALA A 117 -12.51 5.46 0.68
N GLY A 118 -11.19 5.36 0.87
CA GLY A 118 -10.53 4.37 1.69
C GLY A 118 -9.98 3.16 0.93
N CYS A 119 -9.99 3.13 -0.41
CA CYS A 119 -9.30 2.06 -1.12
C CYS A 119 -7.78 2.19 -0.92
N ASN A 120 -7.09 1.06 -0.83
CA ASN A 120 -5.70 1.03 -0.36
C ASN A 120 -4.86 -0.11 -0.94
N VAL A 121 -5.38 -0.78 -1.96
CA VAL A 121 -4.67 -1.78 -2.77
C VAL A 121 -5.11 -1.66 -4.23
N PHE A 122 -4.20 -1.86 -5.16
CA PHE A 122 -4.40 -1.61 -6.59
C PHE A 122 -4.31 -2.90 -7.38
N GLN A 123 -5.10 -3.00 -8.45
CA GLN A 123 -5.06 -4.13 -9.37
C GLN A 123 -3.67 -4.24 -10.04
N PRO A 124 -3.15 -5.45 -10.32
CA PRO A 124 -1.89 -5.63 -11.06
C PRO A 124 -1.89 -5.01 -12.46
N SER A 125 -3.07 -4.85 -13.08
CA SER A 125 -3.23 -4.12 -14.35
C SER A 125 -2.87 -2.63 -14.21
N LEU A 126 -3.02 -2.05 -13.01
CA LEU A 126 -2.61 -0.69 -12.69
C LEU A 126 -1.18 -0.62 -12.15
N VAL A 127 -0.81 -1.56 -11.26
CA VAL A 127 0.49 -1.63 -10.61
C VAL A 127 1.04 -3.05 -10.73
N SER A 128 1.87 -3.29 -11.72
CA SER A 128 2.44 -4.62 -11.99
C SER A 128 3.53 -5.04 -11.01
N ASN A 129 4.17 -4.09 -10.31
CA ASN A 129 5.21 -4.41 -9.33
C ASN A 129 4.59 -4.75 -7.96
N PRO A 130 4.62 -6.01 -7.49
CA PRO A 130 4.04 -6.39 -6.22
C PRO A 130 4.73 -5.75 -5.00
N GLY A 131 5.98 -5.33 -5.15
CA GLY A 131 6.73 -4.65 -4.09
C GLY A 131 6.45 -3.14 -3.97
N TRP A 132 5.64 -2.57 -4.87
CA TRP A 132 5.31 -1.15 -4.82
C TRP A 132 4.48 -0.83 -3.57
N PHE A 133 4.81 0.28 -2.89
CA PHE A 133 4.12 0.68 -1.66
C PHE A 133 2.81 1.40 -1.96
N ALA A 134 1.70 0.83 -1.52
CA ALA A 134 0.35 1.26 -1.89
C ALA A 134 -0.23 2.42 -1.05
N SER A 135 0.45 2.86 0.03
CA SER A 135 -0.03 3.98 0.87
C SER A 135 0.44 5.32 0.33
N ILE A 136 -0.07 5.74 -0.82
CA ILE A 136 0.32 6.99 -1.49
C ILE A 136 -0.60 8.17 -1.19
N PHE A 137 -1.81 7.91 -0.72
CA PHE A 137 -2.81 8.95 -0.50
C PHE A 137 -2.60 9.73 0.80
N SER A 138 -2.67 11.06 0.72
CA SER A 138 -2.80 11.97 1.86
C SER A 138 -3.57 13.23 1.45
N GLU A 139 -4.50 13.67 2.28
CA GLU A 139 -5.21 14.94 2.07
C GLU A 139 -4.28 16.17 2.15
N GLU A 140 -3.12 16.04 2.79
CA GLU A 140 -2.13 17.13 2.88
C GLU A 140 -1.27 17.27 1.62
N THR A 141 -1.25 16.23 0.78
CA THR A 141 -0.54 16.20 -0.49
C THR A 141 -1.46 15.69 -1.61
N PRO A 142 -2.58 16.40 -1.90
CA PRO A 142 -3.58 15.97 -2.86
C PRO A 142 -3.03 15.86 -4.29
N GLU A 143 -1.94 16.54 -4.58
CA GLU A 143 -1.21 16.48 -5.84
C GLU A 143 -0.39 15.19 -6.03
N VAL A 144 -0.31 14.34 -5.01
CA VAL A 144 0.37 13.04 -5.05
C VAL A 144 -0.67 11.93 -5.01
N GLY A 145 -1.33 11.72 -6.12
CA GLY A 145 -2.21 10.59 -6.34
C GLY A 145 -1.54 9.48 -7.15
N PHE A 146 -2.33 8.64 -7.79
CA PHE A 146 -1.88 7.45 -8.48
C PHE A 146 -0.93 7.77 -9.66
N ASN A 147 -1.31 8.69 -10.56
CA ASN A 147 -0.49 9.06 -11.71
C ASN A 147 0.79 9.80 -11.29
N ALA A 148 0.71 10.68 -10.29
CA ALA A 148 1.88 11.34 -9.74
C ALA A 148 2.88 10.32 -9.17
N ALA A 149 2.40 9.30 -8.45
CA ALA A 149 3.23 8.26 -7.87
C ALA A 149 3.85 7.31 -8.90
N LEU A 150 3.14 7.00 -9.99
CA LEU A 150 3.62 6.07 -11.03
C LEU A 150 4.45 6.75 -12.13
N VAL A 151 4.02 7.91 -12.60
CA VAL A 151 4.59 8.54 -13.81
C VAL A 151 5.11 9.94 -13.57
N GLY A 152 5.04 10.47 -12.35
CA GLY A 152 5.52 11.80 -12.00
C GLY A 152 4.70 12.95 -12.60
N GLN A 153 3.44 12.71 -12.92
CA GLN A 153 2.53 13.71 -13.45
C GLN A 153 1.54 14.17 -12.36
N PRO A 154 1.26 15.49 -12.25
CA PRO A 154 0.22 15.97 -11.33
C PRO A 154 -1.16 15.48 -11.77
N GLU A 155 -2.05 15.25 -10.82
CA GLU A 155 -3.41 14.74 -11.05
C GLU A 155 -4.49 15.84 -11.01
N MET A 156 -4.09 17.10 -11.00
CA MET A 156 -5.00 18.24 -11.00
C MET A 156 -5.06 18.90 -12.37
#